data_3d33ba89d6c01dc19c660d4ee70475f6
#
_entry.id   3d33ba89d6c01dc19c660d4ee70475f6
#
_cell.length_a   1.000
_cell.length_b   1.000
_cell.length_c   1.000
_cell.angle_alpha   90.00
_cell.angle_beta   90.00
_cell.angle_gamma   90.00
#
_symmetry.space_group_name_H-M   'P 1'
#
loop_
_entity.id
_entity.type
_entity.pdbx_description
1 polymer ?
#
loop_
_entity_poly.entity_id
_entity_poly.type
_entity_poly.pdbx_seq_one_letter_code
_entity_poly.pdbx_strand_id
1 'polypeptide(L)'
;MSRFLSSAYRTLTPYTPGEQPQDKKYIKLNTNESPFPPAPGVIAAVNASEAMDLRLYSDPELKPLKAQLSESFQVDVSDVFIGNGSDECLNYAFMAFGEDGFAFPDITYSFYKVIAQLNQVTTEVKPLRADFTIDLADYLGPETPDGGHAGIGKNIVIPNPNAPTGIPISVDAIAALCEANADHVVMIDEAYVDFADQAISAVPLTKKYKNLLVTQTFSKSRSMAGARVGFAIGDAALIQDMETLRNSNNPYNVNRISMKCAVEALRDTAYFEANCAKIRANRAWTRTELEKLGFHVLESQTNFLFAESPAISGKELYLRLKDNGVLVRHFDDPKITNFNRISIGSEEEMAQFIETVRDILTF
;
A
#
# COMPACT_ATOMS: atom_id res chain seq x y z
N MET A 1 14.46 18.82 20.23
CA MET A 1 13.04 18.64 20.60
C MET A 1 12.69 19.59 21.74
N SER A 2 11.44 20.06 21.83
CA SER A 2 10.97 20.90 22.94
C SER A 2 11.02 20.13 24.28
N ARG A 3 11.33 20.82 25.37
CA ARG A 3 11.27 20.24 26.73
C ARG A 3 9.86 19.79 27.13
N PHE A 4 8.84 20.24 26.40
CA PHE A 4 7.43 19.96 26.66
C PHE A 4 6.92 18.73 25.94
N LEU A 5 7.73 18.13 25.03
CA LEU A 5 7.34 16.92 24.33
C LEU A 5 7.19 15.76 25.34
N SER A 6 6.06 15.05 25.25
CA SER A 6 5.83 13.84 26.06
C SER A 6 6.97 12.84 25.88
N SER A 7 7.34 12.17 26.97
CA SER A 7 8.41 11.17 26.95
C SER A 7 8.14 10.03 25.98
N ALA A 8 6.88 9.65 25.79
CA ALA A 8 6.44 8.63 24.85
C ALA A 8 6.86 8.88 23.38
N TYR A 9 7.02 10.17 22.99
CA TYR A 9 7.33 10.55 21.62
C TYR A 9 8.77 11.03 21.41
N ARG A 10 9.61 11.00 22.43
CA ARG A 10 11.01 11.52 22.32
C ARG A 10 11.88 10.68 21.39
N THR A 11 11.57 9.42 21.23
CA THR A 11 12.29 8.48 20.35
C THR A 11 11.61 8.25 19.01
N LEU A 12 10.45 8.92 18.78
CA LEU A 12 9.70 8.76 17.54
C LEU A 12 10.52 9.23 16.33
N THR A 13 10.71 8.35 15.37
CA THR A 13 11.33 8.66 14.08
C THR A 13 10.22 8.82 13.06
N PRO A 14 10.00 10.02 12.51
CA PRO A 14 8.95 10.25 11.53
C PRO A 14 9.22 9.49 10.22
N TYR A 15 8.16 9.16 9.52
CA TYR A 15 8.24 8.62 8.16
C TYR A 15 8.94 9.61 7.22
N THR A 16 9.83 9.10 6.38
CA THR A 16 10.49 9.90 5.35
C THR A 16 9.83 9.60 4.00
N PRO A 17 8.99 10.50 3.48
CA PRO A 17 8.35 10.32 2.19
C PRO A 17 9.37 10.32 1.04
N GLY A 18 8.95 9.85 -0.13
CA GLY A 18 9.73 10.02 -1.36
C GLY A 18 9.97 11.50 -1.65
N GLU A 19 11.15 11.83 -2.15
CA GLU A 19 11.49 13.21 -2.48
C GLU A 19 10.58 13.78 -3.58
N GLN A 20 10.32 15.08 -3.51
CA GLN A 20 9.51 15.81 -4.47
C GLN A 20 10.20 17.16 -4.81
N PRO A 21 11.34 17.11 -5.51
CA PRO A 21 12.07 18.33 -5.88
C PRO A 21 11.23 19.19 -6.85
N GLN A 22 11.41 20.52 -6.75
CA GLN A 22 10.66 21.51 -7.52
C GLN A 22 11.57 22.35 -8.42
N ASP A 23 12.82 21.99 -8.56
CA ASP A 23 13.85 22.74 -9.28
C ASP A 23 13.75 22.60 -10.81
N LYS A 24 13.21 21.46 -11.29
CA LYS A 24 12.94 21.17 -12.71
C LYS A 24 11.78 20.19 -12.85
N LYS A 25 11.35 19.92 -14.09
CA LYS A 25 10.38 18.83 -14.36
C LYS A 25 11.11 17.49 -14.38
N TYR A 26 10.58 16.53 -13.63
CA TYR A 26 11.07 15.17 -13.56
C TYR A 26 10.08 14.16 -14.13
N ILE A 27 10.57 13.06 -14.67
CA ILE A 27 9.81 11.81 -14.81
C ILE A 27 9.77 11.19 -13.41
N LYS A 28 8.58 11.17 -12.80
CA LYS A 28 8.41 10.82 -11.38
C LYS A 28 8.05 9.36 -11.20
N LEU A 29 9.06 8.51 -11.03
CA LEU A 29 8.93 7.05 -10.85
C LEU A 29 9.32 6.60 -9.42
N ASN A 30 9.10 7.43 -8.39
CA ASN A 30 9.60 7.20 -7.03
C ASN A 30 8.53 6.98 -5.95
N THR A 31 7.27 7.35 -6.18
CA THR A 31 6.21 7.30 -5.16
C THR A 31 5.01 6.43 -5.53
N ASN A 32 5.14 5.63 -6.59
CA ASN A 32 4.12 4.68 -7.06
C ASN A 32 2.77 5.35 -7.35
N GLU A 33 2.80 6.60 -7.83
CA GLU A 33 1.62 7.29 -8.32
C GLU A 33 1.20 6.75 -9.68
N SER A 34 -0.07 6.92 -10.05
CA SER A 34 -0.56 6.60 -11.38
C SER A 34 -0.08 7.64 -12.39
N PRO A 35 0.38 7.24 -13.59
CA PRO A 35 0.68 8.19 -14.68
C PRO A 35 -0.57 8.71 -15.38
N PHE A 36 -1.73 8.16 -15.08
CA PHE A 36 -3.00 8.52 -15.70
C PHE A 36 -3.79 9.48 -14.79
N PRO A 37 -4.58 10.41 -15.36
CA PRO A 37 -5.50 11.23 -14.57
C PRO A 37 -6.57 10.37 -13.87
N PRO A 38 -7.29 10.91 -12.89
CA PRO A 38 -8.49 10.27 -12.36
C PRO A 38 -9.55 10.06 -13.44
N ALA A 39 -10.50 9.13 -13.19
CA ALA A 39 -11.59 8.84 -14.11
C ALA A 39 -12.40 10.10 -14.49
N PRO A 40 -12.97 10.18 -15.71
CA PRO A 40 -13.75 11.33 -16.16
C PRO A 40 -14.86 11.74 -15.19
N GLY A 41 -15.56 10.77 -14.59
CA GLY A 41 -16.58 11.02 -13.56
C GLY A 41 -16.03 11.71 -12.32
N VAL A 42 -14.80 11.39 -11.91
CA VAL A 42 -14.11 12.05 -10.79
C VAL A 42 -13.84 13.52 -11.13
N ILE A 43 -13.35 13.80 -12.33
CA ILE A 43 -13.09 15.19 -12.78
C ILE A 43 -14.38 15.99 -12.82
N ALA A 44 -15.47 15.40 -13.32
CA ALA A 44 -16.78 16.03 -13.37
C ALA A 44 -17.42 16.25 -11.99
N ALA A 45 -17.06 15.41 -10.99
CA ALA A 45 -17.57 15.54 -9.62
C ALA A 45 -17.01 16.77 -8.90
N VAL A 46 -15.82 17.25 -9.29
CA VAL A 46 -15.19 18.44 -8.69
C VAL A 46 -15.67 19.68 -9.45
N ASN A 47 -16.76 20.25 -9.02
CA ASN A 47 -17.40 21.42 -9.67
C ASN A 47 -17.65 22.58 -8.69
N ALA A 48 -18.12 23.72 -9.22
CA ALA A 48 -18.33 24.93 -8.42
C ALA A 48 -19.38 24.73 -7.29
N SER A 49 -20.39 23.91 -7.49
CA SER A 49 -21.41 23.61 -6.46
C SER A 49 -20.78 22.90 -5.26
N GLU A 50 -19.88 21.92 -5.50
CA GLU A 50 -19.17 21.23 -4.42
C GLU A 50 -18.24 22.17 -3.66
N ALA A 51 -17.58 23.10 -4.36
CA ALA A 51 -16.74 24.14 -3.72
C ALA A 51 -17.58 25.06 -2.81
N MET A 52 -18.78 25.44 -3.22
CA MET A 52 -19.70 26.24 -2.39
C MET A 52 -20.15 25.51 -1.12
N ASP A 53 -20.23 24.17 -1.17
CA ASP A 53 -20.66 23.37 -0.04
C ASP A 53 -19.51 23.01 0.93
N LEU A 54 -18.26 23.42 0.67
CA LEU A 54 -17.15 23.28 1.61
C LEU A 54 -17.35 23.99 2.95
N ARG A 55 -18.33 24.92 3.04
CA ARG A 55 -18.79 25.54 4.29
C ARG A 55 -19.51 24.55 5.24
N LEU A 56 -19.86 23.37 4.77
CA LEU A 56 -20.57 22.33 5.52
C LEU A 56 -19.62 21.15 5.81
N TYR A 57 -19.75 20.56 6.98
CA TYR A 57 -19.08 19.29 7.28
C TYR A 57 -19.51 18.19 6.30
N SER A 58 -18.62 17.23 6.06
CA SER A 58 -18.96 15.99 5.35
C SER A 58 -19.90 15.11 6.19
N ASP A 59 -20.51 14.11 5.54
CA ASP A 59 -21.28 13.08 6.25
C ASP A 59 -20.34 12.27 7.16
N PRO A 60 -20.50 12.28 8.49
CA PRO A 60 -19.61 11.55 9.39
C PRO A 60 -19.73 10.03 9.27
N GLU A 61 -20.85 9.53 8.74
CA GLU A 61 -21.06 8.09 8.50
C GLU A 61 -20.56 7.63 7.12
N LEU A 62 -20.20 8.57 6.23
CA LEU A 62 -19.68 8.32 4.88
C LEU A 62 -20.58 7.40 4.03
N LYS A 63 -21.90 7.47 4.26
CA LYS A 63 -22.93 6.56 3.71
C LYS A 63 -22.83 6.33 2.20
N PRO A 64 -22.68 7.36 1.33
CA PRO A 64 -22.61 7.13 -0.11
C PRO A 64 -21.41 6.29 -0.51
N LEU A 65 -20.24 6.51 0.12
CA LEU A 65 -19.04 5.78 -0.20
C LEU A 65 -19.05 4.35 0.38
N LYS A 66 -19.55 4.17 1.61
CA LYS A 66 -19.75 2.82 2.19
C LYS A 66 -20.70 1.98 1.34
N ALA A 67 -21.82 2.55 0.89
CA ALA A 67 -22.75 1.85 0.02
C ALA A 67 -22.12 1.44 -1.31
N GLN A 68 -21.33 2.33 -1.94
CA GLN A 68 -20.65 2.01 -3.20
C GLN A 68 -19.54 0.96 -3.03
N LEU A 69 -18.78 0.99 -1.92
CA LEU A 69 -17.80 -0.05 -1.59
C LEU A 69 -18.47 -1.40 -1.32
N SER A 70 -19.56 -1.40 -0.52
CA SER A 70 -20.36 -2.60 -0.25
C SER A 70 -20.84 -3.27 -1.55
N GLU A 71 -21.36 -2.49 -2.50
CA GLU A 71 -21.76 -2.99 -3.83
C GLU A 71 -20.57 -3.52 -4.62
N SER A 72 -19.47 -2.75 -4.70
CA SER A 72 -18.29 -3.10 -5.51
C SER A 72 -17.58 -4.36 -5.04
N PHE A 73 -17.54 -4.59 -3.72
CA PHE A 73 -16.86 -5.73 -3.10
C PHE A 73 -17.80 -6.84 -2.63
N GLN A 74 -19.12 -6.66 -2.81
CA GLN A 74 -20.16 -7.61 -2.41
C GLN A 74 -20.08 -8.01 -0.92
N VAL A 75 -19.89 -7.02 -0.05
CA VAL A 75 -19.85 -7.14 1.41
C VAL A 75 -20.95 -6.28 2.05
N ASP A 76 -21.26 -6.49 3.31
CA ASP A 76 -22.20 -5.64 4.00
C ASP A 76 -21.62 -4.25 4.29
N VAL A 77 -22.47 -3.23 4.38
CA VAL A 77 -22.04 -1.85 4.71
C VAL A 77 -21.34 -1.77 6.08
N SER A 78 -21.73 -2.64 7.02
CA SER A 78 -21.13 -2.78 8.34
C SER A 78 -19.71 -3.33 8.31
N ASP A 79 -19.31 -4.00 7.23
CA ASP A 79 -17.98 -4.60 7.06
C ASP A 79 -16.97 -3.61 6.46
N VAL A 80 -17.38 -2.35 6.22
CA VAL A 80 -16.55 -1.34 5.55
C VAL A 80 -16.17 -0.21 6.51
N PHE A 81 -14.88 0.01 6.66
CA PHE A 81 -14.28 1.20 7.29
C PHE A 81 -13.66 2.12 6.24
N ILE A 82 -13.75 3.44 6.41
CA ILE A 82 -13.17 4.44 5.49
C ILE A 82 -12.24 5.37 6.25
N GLY A 83 -11.00 5.49 5.74
CA GLY A 83 -9.95 6.35 6.28
C GLY A 83 -9.47 7.43 5.31
N ASN A 84 -8.76 8.41 5.85
CA ASN A 84 -8.05 9.45 5.09
C ASN A 84 -6.75 8.88 4.49
N GLY A 85 -6.90 8.00 3.49
CA GLY A 85 -5.90 7.09 2.97
C GLY A 85 -5.82 5.78 3.78
N SER A 86 -5.20 4.75 3.18
CA SER A 86 -4.97 3.48 3.90
C SER A 86 -4.07 3.65 5.13
N ASP A 87 -3.20 4.66 5.15
CA ASP A 87 -2.37 4.98 6.32
C ASP A 87 -3.21 5.23 7.59
N GLU A 88 -4.37 5.89 7.45
CA GLU A 88 -5.29 6.11 8.56
C GLU A 88 -6.03 4.83 8.95
N CYS A 89 -6.41 3.97 7.99
CA CYS A 89 -6.98 2.65 8.26
C CYS A 89 -5.99 1.79 9.07
N LEU A 90 -4.72 1.74 8.64
CA LEU A 90 -3.65 1.06 9.34
C LEU A 90 -3.46 1.62 10.75
N ASN A 91 -3.44 2.96 10.89
CA ASN A 91 -3.26 3.59 12.20
C ASN A 91 -4.38 3.21 13.18
N TYR A 92 -5.64 3.26 12.76
CA TYR A 92 -6.75 2.86 13.62
C TYR A 92 -6.74 1.37 13.96
N ALA A 93 -6.31 0.50 13.04
CA ALA A 93 -6.15 -0.91 13.33
C ALA A 93 -5.03 -1.17 14.37
N PHE A 94 -3.89 -0.48 14.29
CA PHE A 94 -2.85 -0.57 15.31
C PHE A 94 -3.30 -0.01 16.66
N MET A 95 -4.11 1.05 16.67
CA MET A 95 -4.73 1.57 17.92
C MET A 95 -5.71 0.57 18.51
N ALA A 96 -6.56 -0.06 17.68
CA ALA A 96 -7.64 -0.93 18.14
C ALA A 96 -7.12 -2.28 18.65
N PHE A 97 -6.14 -2.85 17.94
CA PHE A 97 -5.74 -4.26 18.12
C PHE A 97 -4.30 -4.43 18.62
N GLY A 98 -3.62 -3.34 18.99
CA GLY A 98 -2.18 -3.34 19.29
C GLY A 98 -1.76 -3.95 20.63
N GLU A 99 -2.66 -4.46 21.48
CA GLU A 99 -2.34 -4.95 22.84
C GLU A 99 -1.27 -6.04 22.83
N ASP A 100 -1.40 -7.05 21.98
CA ASP A 100 -0.44 -8.15 21.83
C ASP A 100 0.72 -7.82 20.87
N GLY A 101 0.72 -6.63 20.27
CA GLY A 101 1.68 -6.19 19.28
C GLY A 101 1.43 -6.73 17.88
N PHE A 102 2.28 -6.32 16.93
CA PHE A 102 2.20 -6.74 15.53
C PHE A 102 3.49 -7.36 15.03
N ALA A 103 3.37 -8.45 14.25
CA ALA A 103 4.45 -9.04 13.46
C ALA A 103 4.34 -8.62 11.99
N PHE A 104 5.47 -8.31 11.36
CA PHE A 104 5.55 -7.95 9.94
C PHE A 104 6.96 -8.20 9.37
N PRO A 105 7.11 -8.26 8.01
CA PRO A 105 8.42 -8.47 7.38
C PRO A 105 9.41 -7.33 7.64
N ASP A 106 10.70 -7.61 7.64
CA ASP A 106 11.77 -6.61 7.83
C ASP A 106 11.90 -5.66 6.64
N ILE A 107 11.79 -6.19 5.42
CA ILE A 107 11.78 -5.42 4.18
C ILE A 107 10.33 -5.31 3.70
N THR A 108 9.67 -4.26 4.16
CA THR A 108 8.24 -4.00 3.94
C THR A 108 7.92 -2.51 3.95
N TYR A 109 6.65 -2.14 3.97
CA TYR A 109 6.23 -0.76 4.09
C TYR A 109 6.69 -0.16 5.43
N SER A 110 7.67 0.73 5.37
CA SER A 110 8.35 1.27 6.55
C SER A 110 7.43 2.05 7.50
N PHE A 111 6.24 2.43 7.06
CA PHE A 111 5.25 3.14 7.86
C PHE A 111 4.69 2.29 9.02
N TYR A 112 4.67 0.95 8.92
CA TYR A 112 4.24 0.09 10.03
C TYR A 112 5.07 0.34 11.30
N LYS A 113 6.39 0.48 11.17
CA LYS A 113 7.26 0.82 12.32
C LYS A 113 6.92 2.18 12.93
N VAL A 114 6.58 3.15 12.07
CA VAL A 114 6.21 4.51 12.52
C VAL A 114 4.88 4.50 13.26
N ILE A 115 3.87 3.79 12.74
CA ILE A 115 2.56 3.68 13.40
C ILE A 115 2.68 2.94 14.72
N ALA A 116 3.44 1.85 14.77
CA ALA A 116 3.68 1.10 15.99
C ALA A 116 4.32 1.99 17.06
N GLN A 117 5.37 2.75 16.73
CA GLN A 117 5.98 3.70 17.63
C GLN A 117 5.01 4.78 18.10
N LEU A 118 4.21 5.33 17.18
CA LEU A 118 3.24 6.38 17.49
C LEU A 118 2.20 5.90 18.51
N ASN A 119 1.73 4.67 18.34
CA ASN A 119 0.72 4.06 19.22
C ASN A 119 1.31 3.24 20.38
N GLN A 120 2.63 3.24 20.56
CA GLN A 120 3.33 2.49 21.62
C GLN A 120 3.06 0.98 21.56
N VAL A 121 2.85 0.45 20.36
CA VAL A 121 2.59 -0.96 20.08
C VAL A 121 3.92 -1.69 19.89
N THR A 122 4.06 -2.85 20.54
CA THR A 122 5.24 -3.71 20.38
C THR A 122 5.27 -4.33 19.00
N THR A 123 6.48 -4.56 18.47
CA THR A 123 6.64 -5.14 17.13
C THR A 123 7.58 -6.33 17.14
N GLU A 124 7.25 -7.32 16.32
CA GLU A 124 8.13 -8.43 15.98
C GLU A 124 8.43 -8.41 14.48
N VAL A 125 9.71 -8.21 14.14
CA VAL A 125 10.12 -8.08 12.75
C VAL A 125 10.65 -9.42 12.26
N LYS A 126 10.03 -9.98 11.21
CA LYS A 126 10.38 -11.28 10.63
C LYS A 126 11.25 -11.08 9.37
N PRO A 127 12.38 -11.78 9.23
CA PRO A 127 13.21 -11.62 8.05
C PRO A 127 12.55 -12.21 6.80
N LEU A 128 12.69 -11.55 5.65
CA LEU A 128 12.40 -12.18 4.38
C LEU A 128 13.45 -13.27 4.06
N ARG A 129 13.07 -14.26 3.27
CA ARG A 129 14.01 -15.23 2.68
C ARG A 129 15.00 -14.52 1.74
N ALA A 130 16.08 -15.21 1.36
CA ALA A 130 17.10 -14.67 0.47
C ALA A 130 16.58 -14.25 -0.92
N ASP A 131 15.49 -14.84 -1.36
CA ASP A 131 14.78 -14.50 -2.60
C ASP A 131 13.68 -13.43 -2.40
N PHE A 132 13.67 -12.76 -1.26
CA PHE A 132 12.70 -11.74 -0.85
C PHE A 132 11.25 -12.25 -0.67
N THR A 133 11.02 -13.55 -0.65
CA THR A 133 9.72 -14.12 -0.29
C THR A 133 9.49 -14.11 1.22
N ILE A 134 8.24 -14.07 1.63
CA ILE A 134 7.84 -14.19 3.04
C ILE A 134 7.92 -15.65 3.46
N ASP A 135 8.59 -15.94 4.58
CA ASP A 135 8.54 -17.27 5.20
C ASP A 135 7.27 -17.39 6.05
N LEU A 136 6.29 -18.13 5.54
CA LEU A 136 5.02 -18.32 6.25
C LEU A 136 5.19 -19.03 7.59
N ALA A 137 6.20 -19.90 7.74
CA ALA A 137 6.47 -20.59 9.00
C ALA A 137 6.72 -19.62 10.16
N ASP A 138 7.29 -18.44 9.87
CA ASP A 138 7.52 -17.38 10.87
C ASP A 138 6.22 -16.79 11.46
N TYR A 139 5.07 -17.03 10.81
CA TYR A 139 3.76 -16.48 11.18
C TYR A 139 2.73 -17.54 11.58
N LEU A 140 2.99 -18.81 11.28
CA LEU A 140 2.08 -19.91 11.62
C LEU A 140 2.27 -20.38 13.06
N GLY A 141 3.45 -20.19 13.65
CA GLY A 141 3.80 -20.73 14.97
C GLY A 141 4.02 -22.24 14.96
N PRO A 142 4.17 -22.86 16.14
CA PRO A 142 4.45 -24.29 16.25
C PRO A 142 3.28 -25.15 15.76
N GLU A 143 3.62 -26.31 15.20
CA GLU A 143 2.63 -27.31 14.83
C GLU A 143 1.89 -27.88 16.06
N THR A 144 0.61 -28.12 15.91
CA THR A 144 -0.25 -28.73 16.92
C THR A 144 -0.42 -30.24 16.68
N PRO A 145 -0.76 -31.06 17.70
CA PRO A 145 -0.88 -32.51 17.56
C PRO A 145 -1.94 -32.99 16.54
N ASP A 146 -2.90 -32.13 16.20
CA ASP A 146 -3.94 -32.40 15.20
C ASP A 146 -3.54 -31.99 13.77
N GLY A 147 -2.29 -31.51 13.56
CA GLY A 147 -1.73 -31.15 12.29
C GLY A 147 -2.02 -29.68 11.87
N GLY A 148 -2.55 -28.88 12.79
CA GLY A 148 -2.70 -27.43 12.62
C GLY A 148 -1.47 -26.64 13.12
N HIS A 149 -1.67 -25.35 13.39
CA HIS A 149 -0.66 -24.44 13.95
C HIS A 149 -1.25 -23.62 15.10
N ALA A 150 -0.42 -23.28 16.08
CA ALA A 150 -0.85 -22.58 17.30
C ALA A 150 -0.84 -21.05 17.19
N GLY A 151 -0.42 -20.50 16.04
CA GLY A 151 -0.21 -19.05 15.88
C GLY A 151 1.03 -18.55 16.63
N ILE A 152 1.30 -17.28 16.46
CA ILE A 152 2.50 -16.61 17.05
C ILE A 152 2.18 -15.74 18.28
N GLY A 153 0.91 -15.69 18.70
CA GLY A 153 0.50 -14.86 19.85
C GLY A 153 0.62 -13.36 19.60
N LYS A 154 0.51 -12.94 18.35
CA LYS A 154 0.56 -11.52 17.91
C LYS A 154 -0.36 -11.30 16.72
N ASN A 155 -0.82 -10.04 16.59
CA ASN A 155 -1.42 -9.62 15.35
C ASN A 155 -0.39 -9.63 14.21
N ILE A 156 -0.84 -9.78 13.00
CA ILE A 156 0.02 -9.85 11.81
C ILE A 156 -0.37 -8.74 10.85
N VAL A 157 0.61 -8.05 10.24
CA VAL A 157 0.36 -7.19 9.08
C VAL A 157 1.32 -7.54 7.95
N ILE A 158 0.74 -7.88 6.79
CA ILE A 158 1.48 -8.25 5.58
C ILE A 158 0.92 -7.45 4.40
N PRO A 159 1.77 -6.71 3.67
CA PRO A 159 1.35 -6.13 2.39
C PRO A 159 1.29 -7.22 1.32
N ASN A 160 0.21 -7.24 0.56
CA ASN A 160 0.02 -8.21 -0.51
C ASN A 160 -0.51 -7.57 -1.80
N PRO A 161 0.36 -7.40 -2.81
CA PRO A 161 1.80 -7.74 -2.88
C PRO A 161 2.68 -6.87 -1.97
N ASN A 162 3.82 -7.42 -1.51
CA ASN A 162 4.74 -6.70 -0.64
C ASN A 162 5.40 -5.50 -1.34
N ALA A 163 5.65 -4.44 -0.63
CA ALA A 163 6.43 -3.28 -1.07
C ALA A 163 7.66 -3.12 -0.16
N PRO A 164 8.90 -3.04 -0.71
CA PRO A 164 9.23 -2.68 -2.10
C PRO A 164 9.45 -3.85 -3.07
N THR A 165 9.33 -5.10 -2.64
CA THR A 165 9.74 -6.28 -3.45
C THR A 165 8.80 -6.57 -4.62
N GLY A 166 7.51 -6.28 -4.48
CA GLY A 166 6.47 -6.59 -5.48
C GLY A 166 5.92 -8.02 -5.41
N ILE A 167 6.46 -8.86 -4.54
CA ILE A 167 6.15 -10.30 -4.46
C ILE A 167 4.88 -10.53 -3.63
N PRO A 168 3.88 -11.28 -4.15
CA PRO A 168 2.68 -11.63 -3.41
C PRO A 168 2.83 -12.91 -2.58
N ILE A 169 1.92 -13.10 -1.62
CA ILE A 169 1.57 -14.41 -1.07
C ILE A 169 0.24 -14.87 -1.65
N SER A 170 -0.01 -16.17 -1.65
CA SER A 170 -1.25 -16.72 -2.18
C SER A 170 -2.44 -16.52 -1.24
N VAL A 171 -3.65 -16.58 -1.80
CA VAL A 171 -4.91 -16.53 -1.01
C VAL A 171 -4.98 -17.68 -0.02
N ASP A 172 -4.50 -18.88 -0.39
CA ASP A 172 -4.44 -20.05 0.51
C ASP A 172 -3.47 -19.83 1.68
N ALA A 173 -2.35 -19.14 1.43
CA ALA A 173 -1.42 -18.77 2.50
C ALA A 173 -2.08 -17.80 3.50
N ILE A 174 -2.86 -16.81 3.00
CA ILE A 174 -3.61 -15.91 3.88
C ILE A 174 -4.65 -16.66 4.70
N ALA A 175 -5.34 -17.62 4.08
CA ALA A 175 -6.30 -18.48 4.79
C ALA A 175 -5.63 -19.26 5.93
N ALA A 176 -4.46 -19.86 5.67
CA ALA A 176 -3.67 -20.59 6.68
C ALA A 176 -3.21 -19.67 7.82
N LEU A 177 -2.81 -18.44 7.53
CA LEU A 177 -2.47 -17.45 8.56
C LEU A 177 -3.66 -17.12 9.47
N CYS A 178 -4.86 -16.94 8.89
CA CYS A 178 -6.07 -16.68 9.66
C CYS A 178 -6.47 -17.87 10.54
N GLU A 179 -6.34 -19.09 10.04
CA GLU A 179 -6.64 -20.32 10.79
C GLU A 179 -5.67 -20.52 11.96
N ALA A 180 -4.37 -20.33 11.71
CA ALA A 180 -3.34 -20.48 12.74
C ALA A 180 -3.45 -19.41 13.85
N ASN A 181 -3.87 -18.21 13.53
CA ASN A 181 -3.89 -17.07 14.45
C ASN A 181 -5.34 -16.62 14.77
N ALA A 182 -6.23 -17.56 15.06
CA ALA A 182 -7.68 -17.31 15.21
C ALA A 182 -8.03 -16.26 16.29
N ASP A 183 -7.19 -16.10 17.31
CA ASP A 183 -7.38 -15.17 18.42
C ASP A 183 -6.68 -13.80 18.17
N HIS A 184 -6.03 -13.60 17.01
CA HIS A 184 -5.29 -12.39 16.68
C HIS A 184 -5.69 -11.90 15.29
N VAL A 185 -5.64 -10.58 15.10
CA VAL A 185 -5.99 -9.96 13.80
C VAL A 185 -4.89 -10.24 12.78
N VAL A 186 -5.29 -10.76 11.62
CA VAL A 186 -4.46 -10.86 10.42
C VAL A 186 -4.86 -9.73 9.48
N MET A 187 -3.96 -8.76 9.31
CA MET A 187 -4.17 -7.62 8.43
C MET A 187 -3.41 -7.80 7.13
N ILE A 188 -4.12 -7.71 6.00
CA ILE A 188 -3.53 -7.76 4.66
C ILE A 188 -3.66 -6.38 4.03
N ASP A 189 -2.50 -5.76 3.75
CA ASP A 189 -2.45 -4.45 3.10
C ASP A 189 -2.35 -4.62 1.58
N GLU A 190 -3.46 -4.41 0.91
CA GLU A 190 -3.64 -4.60 -0.53
C GLU A 190 -3.51 -3.31 -1.34
N ALA A 191 -2.61 -2.41 -0.95
CA ALA A 191 -2.42 -1.14 -1.64
C ALA A 191 -2.11 -1.26 -3.15
N TYR A 192 -1.64 -2.43 -3.60
CA TYR A 192 -1.23 -2.68 -5.00
C TYR A 192 -1.95 -3.85 -5.67
N VAL A 193 -2.91 -4.48 -5.00
CA VAL A 193 -3.56 -5.73 -5.45
C VAL A 193 -4.18 -5.65 -6.84
N ASP A 194 -4.69 -4.48 -7.22
CA ASP A 194 -5.35 -4.22 -8.52
C ASP A 194 -4.42 -4.38 -9.73
N PHE A 195 -3.11 -4.35 -9.53
CA PHE A 195 -2.11 -4.50 -10.59
C PHE A 195 -1.63 -5.94 -10.79
N ALA A 196 -2.11 -6.87 -9.99
CA ALA A 196 -1.76 -8.27 -10.13
C ALA A 196 -2.30 -8.87 -11.45
N ASP A 197 -1.56 -9.83 -11.99
CA ASP A 197 -1.94 -10.53 -13.23
C ASP A 197 -3.07 -11.54 -12.97
N GLN A 198 -3.25 -11.94 -11.70
CA GLN A 198 -4.29 -12.85 -11.25
C GLN A 198 -5.03 -12.27 -10.04
N ALA A 199 -6.21 -12.78 -9.76
CA ALA A 199 -6.98 -12.38 -8.58
C ALA A 199 -6.31 -12.95 -7.31
N ILE A 200 -5.71 -12.07 -6.51
CA ILE A 200 -5.02 -12.40 -5.25
C ILE A 200 -5.59 -11.66 -4.03
N SER A 201 -6.71 -10.95 -4.20
CA SER A 201 -7.34 -10.23 -3.08
C SER A 201 -7.90 -11.19 -2.03
N ALA A 202 -7.63 -10.87 -0.78
CA ALA A 202 -8.14 -11.58 0.39
C ALA A 202 -9.55 -11.13 0.81
N VAL A 203 -10.12 -10.10 0.17
CA VAL A 203 -11.48 -9.59 0.50
C VAL A 203 -12.53 -10.71 0.55
N PRO A 204 -12.60 -11.68 -0.39
CA PRO A 204 -13.58 -12.76 -0.30
C PRO A 204 -13.45 -13.62 0.96
N LEU A 205 -12.24 -13.72 1.54
CA LEU A 205 -11.97 -14.49 2.75
C LEU A 205 -12.54 -13.84 4.02
N THR A 206 -12.83 -12.54 4.03
CA THR A 206 -13.39 -11.83 5.20
C THR A 206 -14.77 -12.39 5.59
N LYS A 207 -15.49 -12.98 4.66
CA LYS A 207 -16.75 -13.68 4.94
C LYS A 207 -16.57 -14.95 5.78
N LYS A 208 -15.39 -15.57 5.69
CA LYS A 208 -15.07 -16.82 6.41
C LYS A 208 -14.29 -16.55 7.70
N TYR A 209 -13.31 -15.64 7.66
CA TYR A 209 -12.38 -15.42 8.76
C TYR A 209 -12.69 -14.10 9.48
N LYS A 210 -13.18 -14.21 10.72
CA LYS A 210 -13.59 -13.07 11.54
C LYS A 210 -12.42 -12.22 12.04
N ASN A 211 -11.21 -12.76 12.02
CA ASN A 211 -9.97 -12.11 12.39
C ASN A 211 -9.21 -11.51 11.19
N LEU A 212 -9.77 -11.56 9.96
CA LEU A 212 -9.15 -10.98 8.78
C LEU A 212 -9.60 -9.52 8.57
N LEU A 213 -8.64 -8.63 8.40
CA LEU A 213 -8.85 -7.24 8.01
C LEU A 213 -8.03 -6.94 6.74
N VAL A 214 -8.69 -6.50 5.67
CA VAL A 214 -8.04 -6.15 4.39
C VAL A 214 -8.10 -4.65 4.18
N THR A 215 -6.96 -4.00 3.95
CA THR A 215 -6.90 -2.57 3.64
C THR A 215 -6.60 -2.33 2.17
N GLN A 216 -7.24 -1.33 1.56
CA GLN A 216 -6.98 -0.89 0.19
C GLN A 216 -6.98 0.64 0.09
N THR A 217 -6.52 1.18 -1.06
CA THR A 217 -6.38 2.62 -1.26
C THR A 217 -6.83 3.07 -2.64
N PHE A 218 -7.35 4.29 -2.74
CA PHE A 218 -7.58 4.96 -4.01
C PHE A 218 -6.33 5.63 -4.59
N SER A 219 -5.23 5.66 -3.83
CA SER A 219 -4.02 6.41 -4.18
C SER A 219 -3.27 5.87 -5.39
N LYS A 220 -3.44 4.58 -5.74
CA LYS A 220 -2.64 3.89 -6.76
C LYS A 220 -3.45 3.64 -8.02
N SER A 221 -4.22 2.57 -8.07
CA SER A 221 -4.97 2.12 -9.24
C SER A 221 -6.09 3.09 -9.67
N ARG A 222 -6.66 3.83 -8.72
CA ARG A 222 -7.74 4.81 -8.96
C ARG A 222 -7.23 6.23 -9.23
N SER A 223 -5.91 6.45 -9.33
CA SER A 223 -5.28 7.75 -9.65
C SER A 223 -5.67 8.89 -8.70
N MET A 224 -5.89 8.61 -7.42
CA MET A 224 -6.41 9.58 -6.45
C MET A 224 -5.48 9.79 -5.24
N ALA A 225 -4.16 9.70 -5.42
CA ALA A 225 -3.20 9.88 -4.32
C ALA A 225 -3.41 11.21 -3.56
N GLY A 226 -3.69 12.29 -4.27
CA GLY A 226 -3.96 13.62 -3.69
C GLY A 226 -5.31 13.74 -2.97
N ALA A 227 -6.28 12.87 -3.24
CA ALA A 227 -7.60 12.90 -2.60
C ALA A 227 -7.59 12.27 -1.21
N ARG A 228 -6.56 11.47 -0.87
CA ARG A 228 -6.40 10.83 0.45
C ARG A 228 -7.61 10.01 0.86
N VAL A 229 -7.97 8.97 0.12
CA VAL A 229 -9.04 8.04 0.47
C VAL A 229 -8.49 6.61 0.49
N GLY A 230 -8.78 5.89 1.56
CA GLY A 230 -8.52 4.47 1.72
C GLY A 230 -9.67 3.81 2.48
N PHE A 231 -9.68 2.50 2.51
CA PHE A 231 -10.71 1.75 3.22
C PHE A 231 -10.16 0.43 3.76
N ALA A 232 -10.88 -0.14 4.71
CA ALA A 232 -10.65 -1.50 5.18
C ALA A 232 -11.96 -2.30 5.10
N ILE A 233 -11.84 -3.61 4.85
CA ILE A 233 -12.93 -4.57 4.84
C ILE A 233 -12.60 -5.68 5.83
N GLY A 234 -13.55 -6.03 6.71
CA GLY A 234 -13.39 -7.06 7.73
C GLY A 234 -14.70 -7.38 8.40
N ASP A 235 -14.67 -8.24 9.41
CA ASP A 235 -15.87 -8.53 10.22
C ASP A 235 -16.43 -7.24 10.86
N ALA A 236 -17.76 -7.13 10.91
CA ALA A 236 -18.45 -5.96 11.45
C ALA A 236 -18.00 -5.58 12.88
N ALA A 237 -17.56 -6.54 13.71
CA ALA A 237 -17.06 -6.25 15.04
C ALA A 237 -15.71 -5.51 15.00
N LEU A 238 -14.76 -5.96 14.14
CA LEU A 238 -13.49 -5.26 13.93
C LEU A 238 -13.72 -3.85 13.40
N ILE A 239 -14.63 -3.71 12.43
CA ILE A 239 -14.97 -2.41 11.85
C ILE A 239 -15.60 -1.48 12.89
N GLN A 240 -16.49 -1.99 13.75
CA GLN A 240 -17.10 -1.20 14.81
C GLN A 240 -16.08 -0.67 15.83
N ASP A 241 -15.05 -1.46 16.18
CA ASP A 241 -13.98 -1.02 17.07
C ASP A 241 -13.18 0.13 16.44
N MET A 242 -12.80 -0.01 15.16
CA MET A 242 -12.11 1.06 14.41
C MET A 242 -12.97 2.31 14.27
N GLU A 243 -14.28 2.17 14.01
CA GLU A 243 -15.23 3.29 13.93
C GLU A 243 -15.37 4.02 15.27
N THR A 244 -15.34 3.30 16.38
CA THR A 244 -15.39 3.89 17.72
C THR A 244 -14.17 4.78 17.94
N LEU A 245 -12.99 4.33 17.57
CA LEU A 245 -11.76 5.12 17.68
C LEU A 245 -11.76 6.32 16.72
N ARG A 246 -12.16 6.11 15.47
CA ARG A 246 -12.28 7.20 14.49
C ARG A 246 -13.22 8.30 14.99
N ASN A 247 -14.40 7.93 15.44
CA ASN A 247 -15.40 8.89 15.93
C ASN A 247 -14.95 9.63 17.20
N SER A 248 -14.06 9.00 17.99
CA SER A 248 -13.47 9.61 19.18
C SER A 248 -12.30 10.55 18.87
N ASN A 249 -11.62 10.36 17.74
CA ASN A 249 -10.44 11.12 17.34
C ASN A 249 -10.74 12.17 16.24
N ASN A 250 -11.35 11.75 15.13
CA ASN A 250 -11.69 12.62 13.99
C ASN A 250 -12.94 12.11 13.25
N PRO A 251 -14.16 12.49 13.69
CA PRO A 251 -15.39 11.97 13.08
C PRO A 251 -15.64 12.45 11.63
N TYR A 252 -14.93 13.50 11.19
CA TYR A 252 -15.02 14.05 9.84
C TYR A 252 -13.71 13.85 9.06
N ASN A 253 -13.13 12.68 9.17
CA ASN A 253 -11.79 12.37 8.68
C ASN A 253 -11.65 12.48 7.14
N VAL A 254 -12.68 12.19 6.36
CA VAL A 254 -12.68 12.33 4.90
C VAL A 254 -13.50 13.54 4.49
N ASN A 255 -12.89 14.42 3.70
CA ASN A 255 -13.56 15.62 3.24
C ASN A 255 -14.61 15.29 2.15
N ARG A 256 -15.58 16.21 1.99
CA ARG A 256 -16.73 16.08 1.11
C ARG A 256 -16.36 15.80 -0.35
N ILE A 257 -15.38 16.54 -0.89
CA ILE A 257 -14.95 16.39 -2.29
C ILE A 257 -14.30 15.03 -2.51
N SER A 258 -13.37 14.63 -1.64
CA SER A 258 -12.69 13.34 -1.73
C SER A 258 -13.68 12.16 -1.66
N MET A 259 -14.69 12.24 -0.78
CA MET A 259 -15.73 11.22 -0.69
C MET A 259 -16.51 11.09 -2.00
N LYS A 260 -16.93 12.22 -2.59
CA LYS A 260 -17.65 12.22 -3.87
C LYS A 260 -16.80 11.69 -5.02
N CYS A 261 -15.56 12.12 -5.09
CA CYS A 261 -14.57 11.61 -6.06
C CYS A 261 -14.39 10.09 -5.95
N ALA A 262 -14.31 9.56 -4.73
CA ALA A 262 -14.14 8.13 -4.52
C ALA A 262 -15.36 7.32 -5.00
N VAL A 263 -16.57 7.81 -4.79
CA VAL A 263 -17.79 7.18 -5.33
C VAL A 263 -17.73 7.11 -6.86
N GLU A 264 -17.39 8.21 -7.54
CA GLU A 264 -17.30 8.23 -9.00
C GLU A 264 -16.13 7.36 -9.53
N ALA A 265 -15.02 7.29 -8.82
CA ALA A 265 -13.90 6.40 -9.17
C ALA A 265 -14.26 4.91 -9.10
N LEU A 266 -15.17 4.51 -8.19
CA LEU A 266 -15.66 3.14 -8.10
C LEU A 266 -16.63 2.79 -9.24
N ARG A 267 -17.42 3.77 -9.70
CA ARG A 267 -18.42 3.58 -10.77
C ARG A 267 -17.81 3.36 -12.15
N ASP A 268 -16.63 3.96 -12.42
CA ASP A 268 -15.97 3.85 -13.72
C ASP A 268 -14.99 2.66 -13.75
N THR A 269 -15.55 1.45 -13.71
CA THR A 269 -14.77 0.20 -13.75
C THR A 269 -14.01 0.03 -15.06
N ALA A 270 -14.58 0.44 -16.19
CA ALA A 270 -13.95 0.29 -17.50
C ALA A 270 -12.67 1.13 -17.62
N TYR A 271 -12.68 2.38 -17.14
CA TYR A 271 -11.50 3.23 -17.10
C TYR A 271 -10.41 2.66 -16.19
N PHE A 272 -10.81 2.24 -15.00
CA PHE A 272 -9.95 1.60 -14.01
C PHE A 272 -9.25 0.35 -14.58
N GLU A 273 -10.00 -0.59 -15.13
CA GLU A 273 -9.47 -1.83 -15.71
C GLU A 273 -8.53 -1.58 -16.88
N ALA A 274 -8.87 -0.64 -17.77
CA ALA A 274 -8.03 -0.25 -18.88
C ALA A 274 -6.68 0.33 -18.42
N ASN A 275 -6.66 1.14 -17.37
CA ASN A 275 -5.42 1.70 -16.83
C ASN A 275 -4.59 0.65 -16.11
N CYS A 276 -5.19 -0.24 -15.33
CA CYS A 276 -4.49 -1.38 -14.73
C CYS A 276 -3.86 -2.29 -15.79
N ALA A 277 -4.56 -2.55 -16.90
CA ALA A 277 -4.02 -3.33 -18.02
C ALA A 277 -2.80 -2.66 -18.67
N LYS A 278 -2.83 -1.34 -18.89
CA LYS A 278 -1.68 -0.58 -19.40
C LYS A 278 -0.47 -0.67 -18.45
N ILE A 279 -0.71 -0.51 -17.14
CA ILE A 279 0.37 -0.64 -16.14
C ILE A 279 0.98 -2.04 -16.17
N ARG A 280 0.18 -3.11 -16.25
CA ARG A 280 0.68 -4.49 -16.39
C ARG A 280 1.53 -4.67 -17.65
N ALA A 281 1.07 -4.15 -18.78
CA ALA A 281 1.81 -4.21 -20.03
C ALA A 281 3.15 -3.45 -19.97
N ASN A 282 3.12 -2.22 -19.47
CA ASN A 282 4.32 -1.41 -19.31
C ASN A 282 5.31 -2.03 -18.30
N ARG A 283 4.81 -2.64 -17.22
CA ARG A 283 5.62 -3.38 -16.24
C ARG A 283 6.36 -4.54 -16.91
N ALA A 284 5.65 -5.36 -17.67
CA ALA A 284 6.22 -6.50 -18.36
C ALA A 284 7.28 -6.07 -19.40
N TRP A 285 6.97 -5.05 -20.19
CA TRP A 285 7.90 -4.49 -21.16
C TRP A 285 9.15 -3.92 -20.49
N THR A 286 8.99 -3.09 -19.44
CA THR A 286 10.11 -2.48 -18.73
C THR A 286 11.00 -3.52 -18.07
N ARG A 287 10.42 -4.57 -17.47
CA ARG A 287 11.19 -5.70 -16.94
C ARG A 287 12.07 -6.31 -18.01
N THR A 288 11.48 -6.64 -19.17
CA THR A 288 12.23 -7.25 -20.30
C THR A 288 13.37 -6.35 -20.78
N GLU A 289 13.15 -5.03 -20.88
CA GLU A 289 14.22 -4.10 -21.30
C GLU A 289 15.33 -3.98 -20.25
N LEU A 290 15.01 -3.95 -18.96
CA LEU A 290 16.01 -3.95 -17.89
C LEU A 290 16.83 -5.25 -17.87
N GLU A 291 16.18 -6.40 -18.03
CA GLU A 291 16.85 -7.71 -18.11
C GLU A 291 17.84 -7.77 -19.31
N LYS A 292 17.49 -7.20 -20.47
CA LYS A 292 18.40 -7.05 -21.62
C LYS A 292 19.62 -6.16 -21.32
N LEU A 293 19.48 -5.22 -20.40
CA LEU A 293 20.57 -4.37 -19.91
C LEU A 293 21.37 -5.01 -18.77
N GLY A 294 21.09 -6.27 -18.43
CA GLY A 294 21.81 -7.05 -17.43
C GLY A 294 21.31 -6.83 -15.99
N PHE A 295 20.15 -6.22 -15.78
CA PHE A 295 19.57 -6.09 -14.44
C PHE A 295 18.99 -7.43 -13.96
N HIS A 296 19.12 -7.66 -12.67
CA HIS A 296 18.29 -8.59 -11.93
C HIS A 296 17.00 -7.87 -11.47
N VAL A 297 15.85 -8.33 -11.93
CA VAL A 297 14.54 -7.71 -11.65
C VAL A 297 13.65 -8.73 -10.96
N LEU A 298 13.18 -8.41 -9.74
CA LEU A 298 12.25 -9.28 -9.03
C LEU A 298 10.91 -9.36 -9.76
N GLU A 299 10.25 -10.52 -9.65
CA GLU A 299 8.86 -10.64 -10.10
C GLU A 299 7.96 -9.70 -9.31
N SER A 300 7.16 -8.92 -10.03
CA SER A 300 6.29 -7.94 -9.40
C SER A 300 4.84 -8.08 -9.86
N GLN A 301 3.94 -8.03 -8.88
CA GLN A 301 2.49 -7.98 -9.08
C GLN A 301 1.91 -6.60 -8.69
N THR A 302 2.74 -5.55 -8.79
CA THR A 302 2.42 -4.17 -8.39
C THR A 302 2.53 -3.19 -9.57
N ASN A 303 2.41 -1.88 -9.31
CA ASN A 303 2.73 -0.82 -10.26
C ASN A 303 4.18 -0.33 -10.17
N PHE A 304 5.10 -1.18 -9.75
CA PHE A 304 6.54 -0.90 -9.70
C PHE A 304 7.36 -2.16 -9.94
N LEU A 305 8.63 -1.96 -10.27
CA LEU A 305 9.66 -3.00 -10.30
C LEU A 305 10.67 -2.74 -9.18
N PHE A 306 11.32 -3.81 -8.72
CA PHE A 306 12.43 -3.75 -7.78
C PHE A 306 13.63 -4.43 -8.44
N ALA A 307 14.66 -3.63 -8.76
CA ALA A 307 15.74 -4.06 -9.65
C ALA A 307 17.10 -3.59 -9.16
N GLU A 308 18.11 -4.43 -9.41
CA GLU A 308 19.54 -4.12 -9.21
C GLU A 308 20.34 -4.43 -10.47
N SER A 309 21.53 -3.82 -10.58
CA SER A 309 22.46 -4.09 -11.68
C SER A 309 23.85 -4.47 -11.11
N PRO A 310 24.52 -5.49 -11.66
CA PRO A 310 25.91 -5.78 -11.29
C PRO A 310 26.91 -4.75 -11.86
N ALA A 311 26.50 -3.95 -12.86
CA ALA A 311 27.37 -2.99 -13.54
C ALA A 311 27.49 -1.64 -12.81
N ILE A 312 26.51 -1.29 -11.95
CA ILE A 312 26.43 -0.01 -11.25
C ILE A 312 25.73 -0.21 -9.89
N SER A 313 26.22 0.44 -8.83
CA SER A 313 25.55 0.37 -7.53
C SER A 313 24.17 1.05 -7.56
N GLY A 314 23.22 0.57 -6.73
CA GLY A 314 21.88 1.15 -6.65
C GLY A 314 21.90 2.64 -6.34
N LYS A 315 22.80 3.09 -5.46
CA LYS A 315 22.96 4.50 -5.09
C LYS A 315 23.50 5.35 -6.26
N GLU A 316 24.49 4.85 -6.95
CA GLU A 316 25.07 5.54 -8.12
C GLU A 316 24.03 5.67 -9.23
N LEU A 317 23.31 4.58 -9.56
CA LEU A 317 22.23 4.60 -10.55
C LEU A 317 21.14 5.62 -10.18
N TYR A 318 20.70 5.63 -8.92
CA TYR A 318 19.72 6.58 -8.42
C TYR A 318 20.18 8.04 -8.63
N LEU A 319 21.43 8.37 -8.29
CA LEU A 319 21.97 9.72 -8.43
C LEU A 319 22.07 10.14 -9.91
N ARG A 320 22.60 9.27 -10.77
CA ARG A 320 22.70 9.56 -12.20
C ARG A 320 21.33 9.69 -12.88
N LEU A 321 20.36 8.86 -12.52
CA LEU A 321 18.98 9.00 -12.99
C LEU A 321 18.39 10.37 -12.60
N LYS A 322 18.57 10.77 -11.35
CA LYS A 322 18.10 12.05 -10.83
C LYS A 322 18.73 13.24 -11.57
N ASP A 323 20.03 13.21 -11.83
CA ASP A 323 20.74 14.25 -12.60
C ASP A 323 20.22 14.34 -14.03
N ASN A 324 19.80 13.21 -14.61
CA ASN A 324 19.16 13.12 -15.93
C ASN A 324 17.63 13.34 -15.91
N GLY A 325 17.06 13.77 -14.78
CA GLY A 325 15.65 14.15 -14.70
C GLY A 325 14.68 12.99 -14.46
N VAL A 326 15.16 11.83 -14.02
CA VAL A 326 14.34 10.66 -13.67
C VAL A 326 14.43 10.36 -12.17
N LEU A 327 13.31 10.34 -11.46
CA LEU A 327 13.27 10.01 -10.04
C LEU A 327 12.83 8.56 -9.84
N VAL A 328 13.69 7.76 -9.21
CA VAL A 328 13.37 6.42 -8.68
C VAL A 328 13.52 6.40 -7.16
N ARG A 329 13.08 5.34 -6.48
CA ARG A 329 13.25 5.22 -5.03
C ARG A 329 14.44 4.34 -4.70
N HIS A 330 15.45 4.91 -4.07
CA HIS A 330 16.57 4.22 -3.45
C HIS A 330 16.33 3.98 -1.95
N PHE A 331 16.96 2.94 -1.39
CA PHE A 331 16.88 2.58 0.03
C PHE A 331 18.29 2.41 0.59
N ASP A 332 18.58 3.07 1.72
CA ASP A 332 19.88 2.97 2.41
C ASP A 332 20.00 1.72 3.32
N ASP A 333 18.98 0.84 3.35
CA ASP A 333 19.04 -0.41 4.10
C ASP A 333 20.08 -1.35 3.47
N PRO A 334 21.07 -1.87 4.26
CA PRO A 334 22.15 -2.70 3.74
C PRO A 334 21.70 -3.95 2.98
N LYS A 335 20.52 -4.50 3.29
CA LYS A 335 19.97 -5.70 2.62
C LYS A 335 19.50 -5.44 1.20
N ILE A 336 19.14 -4.17 0.88
CA ILE A 336 18.53 -3.78 -0.39
C ILE A 336 19.17 -2.55 -1.02
N THR A 337 20.32 -2.10 -0.52
CA THR A 337 21.00 -0.88 -0.98
C THR A 337 21.41 -0.91 -2.46
N ASN A 338 21.53 -2.10 -3.07
CA ASN A 338 21.80 -2.23 -4.50
C ASN A 338 20.55 -2.15 -5.37
N PHE A 339 19.37 -2.31 -4.77
CA PHE A 339 18.10 -2.23 -5.48
C PHE A 339 17.56 -0.80 -5.54
N ASN A 340 16.89 -0.51 -6.64
CA ASN A 340 16.01 0.65 -6.75
C ASN A 340 14.58 0.19 -7.04
N ARG A 341 13.58 0.86 -6.43
CA ARG A 341 12.17 0.67 -6.78
C ARG A 341 11.77 1.70 -7.83
N ILE A 342 11.27 1.20 -8.95
CA ILE A 342 10.95 1.95 -10.15
C ILE A 342 9.44 1.87 -10.35
N SER A 343 8.71 2.98 -10.14
CA SER A 343 7.26 3.03 -10.44
C SER A 343 7.04 2.88 -11.93
N ILE A 344 5.92 2.27 -12.32
CA ILE A 344 5.55 2.13 -13.73
C ILE A 344 4.76 3.37 -14.17
N GLY A 345 5.34 4.11 -15.08
CA GLY A 345 4.78 5.27 -15.74
C GLY A 345 3.99 4.95 -17.02
N SER A 346 3.73 5.98 -17.82
CA SER A 346 3.20 5.83 -19.17
C SER A 346 4.20 5.12 -20.09
N GLU A 347 3.76 4.68 -21.25
CA GLU A 347 4.64 4.05 -22.26
C GLU A 347 5.82 4.98 -22.60
N GLU A 348 5.55 6.26 -22.82
CA GLU A 348 6.56 7.26 -23.15
C GLU A 348 7.55 7.48 -21.99
N GLU A 349 7.04 7.55 -20.76
CA GLU A 349 7.89 7.71 -19.56
C GLU A 349 8.80 6.51 -19.36
N MET A 350 8.29 5.28 -19.56
CA MET A 350 9.10 4.07 -19.44
C MET A 350 10.12 3.93 -20.57
N ALA A 351 9.78 4.31 -21.81
CA ALA A 351 10.73 4.35 -22.93
C ALA A 351 11.89 5.31 -22.65
N GLN A 352 11.60 6.53 -22.19
CA GLN A 352 12.61 7.51 -21.83
C GLN A 352 13.45 7.06 -20.63
N PHE A 353 12.85 6.41 -19.62
CA PHE A 353 13.58 5.81 -18.50
C PHE A 353 14.61 4.78 -18.99
N ILE A 354 14.21 3.84 -19.85
CA ILE A 354 15.10 2.79 -20.41
C ILE A 354 16.22 3.39 -21.24
N GLU A 355 15.94 4.40 -22.06
CA GLU A 355 16.96 5.13 -22.82
C GLU A 355 17.99 5.77 -21.88
N THR A 356 17.52 6.48 -20.84
CA THR A 356 18.38 7.10 -19.83
C THR A 356 19.25 6.06 -19.10
N VAL A 357 18.70 4.90 -18.73
CA VAL A 357 19.48 3.80 -18.11
C VAL A 357 20.56 3.30 -19.07
N ARG A 358 20.23 3.11 -20.35
CA ARG A 358 21.19 2.66 -21.37
C ARG A 358 22.36 3.64 -21.51
N ASP A 359 22.10 4.93 -21.58
CA ASP A 359 23.11 5.97 -21.66
C ASP A 359 24.02 5.96 -20.42
N ILE A 360 23.43 5.85 -19.22
CA ILE A 360 24.18 5.78 -17.96
C ILE A 360 25.14 4.58 -17.92
N LEU A 361 24.77 3.43 -18.48
CA LEU A 361 25.58 2.22 -18.47
C LEU A 361 26.67 2.23 -19.57
N THR A 362 26.55 3.11 -20.57
CA THR A 362 27.51 3.20 -21.69
C THR A 362 28.66 4.15 -21.37
N PHE A 363 28.46 5.09 -20.46
CA PHE A 363 29.46 6.10 -20.02
C PHE A 363 29.82 5.93 -18.53
#